data_02ff2cbedc5a58909b7190736c3728ab
#
_entry.id   02ff2cbedc5a58909b7190736c3728ab
#
_cell.length_a   1.000
_cell.length_b   1.000
_cell.length_c   1.000
_cell.angle_alpha   90.00
_cell.angle_beta   90.00
_cell.angle_gamma   90.00
#
_symmetry.space_group_name_H-M   'P 1'
#
loop_
_entity.id
_entity.type
_entity.pdbx_description
1 polymer ?
#
loop_
_entity_poly.entity_id
_entity_poly.type
_entity_poly.pdbx_seq_one_letter_code
_entity_poly.pdbx_strand_id
1 'polypeptide(L)'
;MWSELCKSFLHLTRYALCQRRADVMLYYPRHFNRSADGHNPYFAPIVALCEEHGLKWIAIEEPDDATSCPRDERSIPGDAFFFLVTALRKVIRWFAPHATCYDIDRRVARIVDALTFHRLRARRYITISNSMLYVLSELNPNGRAYDLQHGVIYN
;
A
#
# COMPACT_ATOMS: atom_id res chain seq x y z
N MET A 1 11.28 10.49 -12.88
CA MET A 1 11.36 10.29 -11.42
C MET A 1 10.66 11.41 -10.64
N TRP A 2 11.12 12.67 -10.64
CA TRP A 2 10.47 13.75 -9.87
C TRP A 2 9.02 14.03 -10.29
N SER A 3 8.71 14.00 -11.59
CA SER A 3 7.34 14.21 -12.07
C SER A 3 6.36 13.14 -11.56
N GLU A 4 6.77 11.88 -11.52
CA GLU A 4 5.92 10.79 -11.05
C GLU A 4 5.72 10.86 -9.53
N LEU A 5 6.76 11.21 -8.78
CA LEU A 5 6.64 11.44 -7.35
C LEU A 5 5.67 12.59 -7.05
N CYS A 6 5.76 13.71 -7.77
CA CYS A 6 4.83 14.84 -7.62
C CYS A 6 3.38 14.45 -7.96
N LYS A 7 3.17 13.70 -9.05
CA LYS A 7 1.85 13.17 -9.40
C LYS A 7 1.31 12.25 -8.29
N SER A 8 2.16 11.36 -7.78
CA SER A 8 1.79 10.45 -6.70
C SER A 8 1.40 11.20 -5.42
N PHE A 9 2.15 12.25 -5.04
CA PHE A 9 1.76 13.12 -3.92
C PHE A 9 0.41 13.79 -4.15
N LEU A 10 0.15 14.29 -5.34
CA LEU A 10 -1.13 14.90 -5.68
C LEU A 10 -2.27 13.89 -5.58
N HIS A 11 -2.08 12.67 -6.09
CA HIS A 11 -3.06 11.59 -5.98
C HIS A 11 -3.32 11.18 -4.53
N LEU A 12 -2.26 11.00 -3.73
CA LEU A 12 -2.38 10.66 -2.33
C LEU A 12 -3.11 11.75 -1.54
N THR A 13 -2.78 13.02 -1.80
CA THR A 13 -3.43 14.16 -1.17
C THR A 13 -4.91 14.24 -1.57
N ARG A 14 -5.21 14.08 -2.86
CA ARG A 14 -6.60 14.04 -3.35
C ARG A 14 -7.39 12.90 -2.71
N TYR A 15 -6.78 11.72 -2.60
CA TYR A 15 -7.39 10.60 -1.90
C TYR A 15 -7.67 10.94 -0.43
N ALA A 16 -6.67 11.48 0.26
CA ALA A 16 -6.79 11.84 1.67
C ALA A 16 -7.87 12.91 1.94
N LEU A 17 -8.11 13.82 0.99
CA LEU A 17 -9.08 14.91 1.15
C LEU A 17 -10.48 14.56 0.65
N CYS A 18 -10.58 13.85 -0.47
CA CYS A 18 -11.83 13.75 -1.23
C CYS A 18 -12.50 12.37 -1.18
N GLN A 19 -11.77 11.30 -0.83
CA GLN A 19 -12.33 9.96 -0.93
C GLN A 19 -12.84 9.41 0.41
N ARG A 20 -13.85 8.53 0.31
CA ARG A 20 -14.35 7.76 1.46
C ARG A 20 -13.37 6.62 1.76
N ARG A 21 -13.30 6.22 3.02
CA ARG A 21 -12.48 5.07 3.44
C ARG A 21 -12.86 3.81 2.65
N ALA A 22 -11.86 3.07 2.24
CA ALA A 22 -12.04 1.76 1.65
C ALA A 22 -12.32 0.70 2.72
N ASP A 23 -13.06 -0.35 2.36
CA ASP A 23 -13.23 -1.54 3.21
C ASP A 23 -11.98 -2.44 3.10
N VAL A 24 -11.42 -2.52 1.90
CA VAL A 24 -10.23 -3.33 1.59
C VAL A 24 -9.18 -2.45 0.91
N MET A 25 -7.95 -2.51 1.41
CA MET A 25 -6.80 -1.86 0.81
C MET A 25 -5.82 -2.93 0.34
N LEU A 26 -5.55 -2.95 -0.95
CA LEU A 26 -4.61 -3.84 -1.59
C LEU A 26 -3.28 -3.10 -1.73
N TYR A 27 -2.17 -3.77 -1.48
CA TYR A 27 -0.84 -3.23 -1.69
C TYR A 27 -0.12 -4.07 -2.73
N TYR A 28 0.11 -3.49 -3.91
CA TYR A 28 0.73 -4.15 -5.05
C TYR A 28 2.24 -3.88 -5.04
N PRO A 29 3.06 -4.88 -4.70
CA PRO A 29 4.50 -4.74 -4.73
C PRO A 29 5.04 -4.65 -6.17
N ARG A 30 6.15 -3.94 -6.32
CA ARG A 30 6.80 -3.67 -7.60
C ARG A 30 7.16 -4.92 -8.40
N HIS A 31 7.63 -5.95 -7.71
CA HIS A 31 8.18 -7.15 -8.35
C HIS A 31 7.13 -8.17 -8.79
N PHE A 32 5.84 -7.90 -8.58
CA PHE A 32 4.79 -8.78 -9.07
C PHE A 32 4.26 -8.27 -10.39
N ASN A 33 4.49 -9.07 -11.43
CA ASN A 33 4.10 -8.77 -12.79
C ASN A 33 2.61 -8.44 -12.89
N ARG A 34 2.34 -7.36 -13.60
CA ARG A 34 1.01 -7.04 -14.07
C ARG A 34 0.80 -7.61 -15.46
N SER A 35 -0.43 -7.93 -15.78
CA SER A 35 -0.82 -8.23 -17.15
C SER A 35 -0.77 -6.95 -18.02
N ALA A 36 -0.78 -7.13 -19.34
CA ALA A 36 -0.65 -6.01 -20.28
C ALA A 36 -1.77 -4.95 -20.15
N ASP A 37 -2.90 -5.31 -19.54
CA ASP A 37 -4.05 -4.44 -19.25
C ASP A 37 -3.95 -3.73 -17.88
N GLY A 38 -2.87 -3.94 -17.14
CA GLY A 38 -2.64 -3.35 -15.82
C GLY A 38 -3.20 -4.15 -14.64
N HIS A 39 -3.92 -5.24 -14.89
CA HIS A 39 -4.41 -6.11 -13.81
C HIS A 39 -3.28 -6.86 -13.12
N ASN A 40 -3.42 -7.03 -11.82
CA ASN A 40 -2.54 -7.89 -11.05
C ASN A 40 -3.21 -9.26 -10.86
N PRO A 41 -2.71 -10.33 -11.52
CA PRO A 41 -3.34 -11.65 -11.49
C PRO A 41 -3.42 -12.26 -10.09
N TYR A 42 -2.52 -11.89 -9.19
CA TYR A 42 -2.54 -12.40 -7.81
C TYR A 42 -3.68 -11.80 -6.99
N PHE A 43 -4.07 -10.57 -7.30
CA PHE A 43 -5.16 -9.88 -6.60
C PHE A 43 -6.50 -9.99 -7.32
N ALA A 44 -6.52 -10.40 -8.58
CA ALA A 44 -7.75 -10.50 -9.36
C ALA A 44 -8.88 -11.31 -8.66
N PRO A 45 -8.63 -12.46 -8.04
CA PRO A 45 -9.67 -13.19 -7.30
C PRO A 45 -10.22 -12.41 -6.10
N ILE A 46 -9.35 -11.63 -5.44
CA ILE A 46 -9.74 -10.81 -4.27
C ILE A 46 -10.57 -9.62 -4.71
N VAL A 47 -10.18 -8.99 -5.82
CA VAL A 47 -10.94 -7.90 -6.44
C VAL A 47 -12.33 -8.39 -6.82
N ALA A 48 -12.43 -9.55 -7.48
CA ALA A 48 -13.71 -10.15 -7.83
C ALA A 48 -14.61 -10.38 -6.60
N LEU A 49 -14.05 -10.92 -5.52
CA LEU A 49 -14.77 -11.09 -4.25
C LEU A 49 -15.22 -9.75 -3.65
N CYS A 50 -14.38 -8.72 -3.71
CA CYS A 50 -14.77 -7.39 -3.23
C CYS A 50 -15.97 -6.85 -4.03
N GLU A 51 -15.96 -7.02 -5.33
CA GLU A 51 -17.03 -6.56 -6.21
C GLU A 51 -18.33 -7.34 -6.00
N GLU A 52 -18.23 -8.66 -5.89
CA GLU A 52 -19.38 -9.55 -5.60
C GLU A 52 -20.07 -9.16 -4.29
N HIS A 53 -19.28 -8.81 -3.27
CA HIS A 53 -19.80 -8.42 -1.95
C HIS A 53 -20.05 -6.91 -1.78
N GLY A 54 -19.91 -6.12 -2.83
CA GLY A 54 -20.13 -4.67 -2.80
C GLY A 54 -19.15 -3.92 -1.87
N LEU A 55 -17.97 -4.51 -1.60
CA LEU A 55 -16.94 -3.90 -0.76
C LEU A 55 -16.16 -2.85 -1.56
N LYS A 56 -15.92 -1.72 -0.94
CA LYS A 56 -15.08 -0.67 -1.52
C LYS A 56 -13.62 -1.06 -1.37
N TRP A 57 -12.94 -1.26 -2.48
CA TRP A 57 -11.52 -1.54 -2.49
C TRP A 57 -10.71 -0.46 -3.20
N ILE A 58 -9.43 -0.38 -2.86
CA ILE A 58 -8.44 0.48 -3.50
C ILE A 58 -7.10 -0.23 -3.48
N ALA A 59 -6.29 -0.01 -4.50
CA ALA A 59 -4.92 -0.50 -4.57
C ALA A 59 -3.92 0.64 -4.40
N ILE A 60 -2.87 0.42 -3.62
CA ILE A 60 -1.66 1.24 -3.62
C ILE A 60 -0.60 0.45 -4.38
N GLU A 61 -0.10 1.00 -5.47
CA GLU A 61 0.88 0.34 -6.31
C GLU A 61 2.27 0.93 -6.08
N GLU A 62 3.24 0.07 -5.74
CA GLU A 62 4.63 0.49 -5.66
C GLU A 62 5.13 1.06 -7.00
N PRO A 63 6.10 2.00 -6.95
CA PRO A 63 6.72 2.51 -8.16
C PRO A 63 7.30 1.37 -9.00
N ASP A 64 6.98 1.38 -10.28
CA ASP A 64 7.52 0.46 -11.25
C ASP A 64 8.35 1.22 -12.27
N ASP A 65 9.56 0.73 -12.56
CA ASP A 65 10.42 1.31 -13.60
C ASP A 65 9.96 0.88 -15.00
N ALA A 66 9.17 -0.18 -15.10
CA ALA A 66 8.55 -0.62 -16.34
C ALA A 66 7.32 0.24 -16.64
N THR A 67 7.55 1.38 -17.28
CA THR A 67 6.54 2.40 -17.59
C THR A 67 5.47 1.98 -18.61
N SER A 68 5.41 0.73 -19.02
CA SER A 68 4.59 0.26 -20.14
C SER A 68 3.21 -0.27 -19.77
N CYS A 69 2.96 -0.57 -18.51
CA CYS A 69 1.65 -1.09 -18.10
C CYS A 69 0.76 0.03 -17.54
N PRO A 70 -0.46 0.18 -18.05
CA PRO A 70 -1.44 1.09 -17.44
C PRO A 70 -1.73 0.64 -16.01
N ARG A 71 -1.99 1.61 -15.13
CA ARG A 71 -2.45 1.32 -13.77
C ARG A 71 -3.97 1.09 -13.78
N ASP A 72 -4.43 0.26 -12.87
CA ASP A 72 -5.87 0.13 -12.64
C ASP A 72 -6.48 1.50 -12.27
N GLU A 73 -7.70 1.78 -12.74
CA GLU A 73 -8.39 3.04 -12.46
C GLU A 73 -8.60 3.30 -10.96
N ARG A 74 -8.69 2.24 -10.16
CA ARG A 74 -8.81 2.29 -8.69
C ARG A 74 -7.48 2.22 -7.97
N SER A 75 -6.37 2.37 -8.68
CA SER A 75 -5.06 2.36 -8.06
C SER A 75 -4.55 3.76 -7.76
N ILE A 76 -3.84 3.86 -6.65
CA ILE A 76 -3.09 5.05 -6.26
C ILE A 76 -1.63 4.77 -6.57
N PRO A 77 -0.94 5.66 -7.33
CA PRO A 77 0.51 5.57 -7.45
C PRO A 77 1.16 5.63 -6.07
N GLY A 78 1.84 4.57 -5.69
CA GLY A 78 2.40 4.39 -4.35
C GLY A 78 3.75 5.08 -4.13
N ASP A 79 4.29 5.80 -5.13
CA ASP A 79 5.61 6.44 -5.04
C ASP A 79 5.73 7.35 -3.81
N ALA A 80 4.73 8.21 -3.59
CA ALA A 80 4.71 9.11 -2.44
C ALA A 80 4.59 8.34 -1.12
N PHE A 81 3.73 7.33 -1.06
CA PHE A 81 3.56 6.49 0.11
C PHE A 81 4.84 5.73 0.44
N PHE A 82 5.43 5.07 -0.56
CA PHE A 82 6.67 4.32 -0.41
C PHE A 82 7.84 5.22 -0.01
N PHE A 83 7.98 6.38 -0.67
CA PHE A 83 8.99 7.37 -0.33
C PHE A 83 8.84 7.86 1.11
N LEU A 84 7.62 8.23 1.51
CA LEU A 84 7.33 8.70 2.86
C LEU A 84 7.66 7.65 3.91
N VAL A 85 7.21 6.40 3.73
CA VAL A 85 7.51 5.30 4.64
C VAL A 85 9.02 5.07 4.76
N THR A 86 9.73 5.03 3.62
CA THR A 86 11.18 4.80 3.60
C THR A 86 11.96 5.94 4.25
N ALA A 87 11.58 7.18 3.98
CA ALA A 87 12.20 8.35 4.59
C ALA A 87 11.98 8.37 6.12
N LEU A 88 10.75 8.14 6.57
CA LEU A 88 10.42 8.08 7.99
C LEU A 88 11.14 6.93 8.71
N ARG A 89 11.23 5.75 8.09
CA ARG A 89 12.02 4.63 8.65
C ARG A 89 13.48 5.04 8.89
N LYS A 90 14.12 5.72 7.92
CA LYS A 90 15.50 6.20 8.05
C LYS A 90 15.64 7.24 9.16
N VAL A 91 14.75 8.22 9.20
CA VAL A 91 14.77 9.28 10.21
C VAL A 91 14.55 8.70 11.60
N ILE A 92 13.53 7.86 11.79
CA ILE A 92 13.26 7.25 13.09
C ILE A 92 14.41 6.35 13.54
N ARG A 93 15.02 5.60 12.62
CA ARG A 93 16.20 4.77 12.90
C ARG A 93 17.38 5.61 13.38
N TRP A 94 17.58 6.79 12.82
CA TRP A 94 18.65 7.70 13.27
C TRP A 94 18.45 8.13 14.71
N PHE A 95 17.22 8.53 15.08
CA PHE A 95 16.94 8.99 16.46
C PHE A 95 16.73 7.86 17.47
N ALA A 96 16.43 6.66 17.01
CA ALA A 96 16.20 5.49 17.84
C ALA A 96 16.94 4.25 17.30
N PRO A 97 18.29 4.21 17.38
CA PRO A 97 19.10 3.16 16.75
C PRO A 97 18.83 1.76 17.32
N HIS A 98 18.36 1.69 18.57
CA HIS A 98 18.06 0.42 19.26
C HIS A 98 16.59 -0.03 19.10
N ALA A 99 15.75 0.76 18.41
CA ALA A 99 14.36 0.38 18.18
C ALA A 99 14.27 -0.84 17.24
N THR A 100 13.35 -1.75 17.53
CA THR A 100 13.07 -2.87 16.62
C THR A 100 12.45 -2.39 15.32
N CYS A 101 12.50 -3.19 14.27
CA CYS A 101 11.82 -2.86 13.01
C CYS A 101 10.31 -2.65 13.22
N TYR A 102 9.70 -3.44 14.10
CA TYR A 102 8.30 -3.31 14.45
C TYR A 102 7.97 -1.98 15.14
N ASP A 103 8.80 -1.53 16.10
CA ASP A 103 8.60 -0.24 16.77
C ASP A 103 8.75 0.94 15.80
N ILE A 104 9.67 0.82 14.85
CA ILE A 104 9.85 1.81 13.80
C ILE A 104 8.61 1.86 12.92
N ASP A 105 8.15 0.72 12.42
CA ASP A 105 6.99 0.65 11.53
C ASP A 105 5.70 1.12 12.20
N ARG A 106 5.53 0.84 13.50
CA ARG A 106 4.43 1.39 14.30
C ARG A 106 4.45 2.93 14.35
N ARG A 107 5.62 3.52 14.57
CA ARG A 107 5.77 4.99 14.57
C ARG A 107 5.52 5.58 13.19
N VAL A 108 6.08 4.95 12.15
CA VAL A 108 5.85 5.33 10.75
C VAL A 108 4.35 5.31 10.43
N ALA A 109 3.67 4.22 10.76
CA ALA A 109 2.24 4.07 10.50
C ALA A 109 1.42 5.18 11.16
N ARG A 110 1.71 5.52 12.42
CA ARG A 110 1.03 6.62 13.14
C ARG A 110 1.23 7.98 12.46
N ILE A 111 2.45 8.26 12.00
CA ILE A 111 2.75 9.52 11.31
C ILE A 111 2.02 9.55 9.96
N VAL A 112 2.10 8.47 9.18
CA VAL A 112 1.43 8.36 7.88
C VAL A 112 -0.10 8.47 8.06
N ASP A 113 -0.67 7.79 9.04
CA ASP A 113 -2.10 7.84 9.35
C ASP A 113 -2.54 9.27 9.69
N ALA A 114 -1.77 10.00 10.49
CA ALA A 114 -2.05 11.40 10.80
C ALA A 114 -1.93 12.31 9.57
N LEU A 115 -0.86 12.16 8.78
CA LEU A 115 -0.64 12.97 7.57
C LEU A 115 -1.69 12.73 6.50
N THR A 116 -2.31 11.57 6.48
CA THR A 116 -3.39 11.22 5.54
C THR A 116 -4.80 11.40 6.15
N PHE A 117 -4.90 12.11 7.26
CA PHE A 117 -6.17 12.38 7.95
C PHE A 117 -6.98 11.10 8.21
N HIS A 118 -6.29 10.02 8.55
CA HIS A 118 -6.87 8.68 8.80
C HIS A 118 -7.62 8.08 7.59
N ARG A 119 -7.40 8.57 6.40
CA ARG A 119 -8.08 8.10 5.18
C ARG A 119 -7.55 6.77 4.66
N LEU A 120 -6.29 6.43 4.98
CA LEU A 120 -5.72 5.14 4.64
C LEU A 120 -6.16 4.01 5.60
N ARG A 121 -7.02 4.29 6.57
CA ARG A 121 -7.58 3.24 7.43
C ARG A 121 -8.60 2.41 6.67
N ALA A 122 -8.30 1.13 6.48
CA ALA A 122 -9.20 0.13 5.94
C ALA A 122 -9.54 -0.93 6.99
N ARG A 123 -10.60 -1.71 6.76
CA ARG A 123 -10.91 -2.87 7.63
C ARG A 123 -9.97 -4.03 7.37
N ARG A 124 -9.49 -4.16 6.12
CA ARG A 124 -8.59 -5.22 5.69
C ARG A 124 -7.50 -4.64 4.80
N TYR A 125 -6.28 -5.05 5.06
CA TYR A 125 -5.11 -4.77 4.22
C TYR A 125 -4.61 -6.09 3.67
N ILE A 126 -4.34 -6.15 2.38
CA ILE A 126 -3.87 -7.37 1.72
C ILE A 126 -2.64 -7.03 0.89
N THR A 127 -1.56 -7.72 1.16
CA THR A 127 -0.28 -7.56 0.46
C THR A 127 0.30 -8.92 0.10
N ILE A 128 1.27 -8.94 -0.80
CA ILE A 128 2.09 -10.12 -1.12
C ILE A 128 3.54 -9.91 -0.61
N SER A 129 3.84 -8.75 -0.05
CA SER A 129 5.17 -8.42 0.45
C SER A 129 5.11 -8.11 1.93
N ASN A 130 5.93 -8.78 2.71
CA ASN A 130 6.03 -8.52 4.13
C ASN A 130 6.68 -7.16 4.46
N SER A 131 7.34 -6.50 3.48
CA SER A 131 8.03 -5.23 3.71
C SER A 131 7.12 -4.10 4.18
N MET A 132 5.83 -4.14 3.80
CA MET A 132 4.82 -3.15 4.19
C MET A 132 3.78 -3.71 5.18
N LEU A 133 3.79 -5.01 5.44
CA LEU A 133 2.79 -5.68 6.28
C LEU A 133 2.63 -5.01 7.65
N TYR A 134 3.74 -4.74 8.33
CA TYR A 134 3.71 -4.12 9.67
C TYR A 134 3.21 -2.68 9.63
N VAL A 135 3.61 -1.88 8.64
CA VAL A 135 3.10 -0.51 8.49
C VAL A 135 1.59 -0.55 8.22
N LEU A 136 1.14 -1.41 7.32
CA LEU A 136 -0.28 -1.54 6.99
C LEU A 136 -1.11 -2.01 8.18
N SER A 137 -0.62 -2.98 8.96
CA SER A 137 -1.33 -3.48 10.14
C SER A 137 -1.51 -2.42 11.23
N GLU A 138 -0.59 -1.48 11.33
CA GLU A 138 -0.61 -0.42 12.33
C GLU A 138 -1.34 0.86 11.87
N LEU A 139 -1.69 0.98 10.57
CA LEU A 139 -2.50 2.10 10.07
C LEU A 139 -3.90 2.12 10.69
N ASN A 140 -4.47 0.95 10.95
CA ASN A 140 -5.74 0.83 11.64
C ASN A 140 -5.66 -0.27 12.71
N PRO A 141 -5.54 0.06 14.00
CA PRO A 141 -5.46 -0.94 15.07
C PRO A 141 -6.67 -1.87 15.16
N ASN A 142 -7.82 -1.46 14.59
CA ASN A 142 -9.03 -2.30 14.50
C ASN A 142 -9.15 -3.04 13.16
N GLY A 143 -8.18 -2.86 12.26
CA GLY A 143 -8.10 -3.55 10.97
C GLY A 143 -7.34 -4.87 11.10
N ARG A 144 -7.34 -5.62 10.00
CA ARG A 144 -6.56 -6.85 9.86
C ARG A 144 -5.68 -6.75 8.62
N ALA A 145 -4.42 -7.15 8.74
CA ALA A 145 -3.49 -7.23 7.62
C ALA A 145 -3.21 -8.69 7.28
N TYR A 146 -3.19 -8.99 6.00
CA TYR A 146 -2.98 -10.32 5.45
C TYR A 146 -1.84 -10.28 4.45
N ASP A 147 -0.92 -11.20 4.58
CA ASP A 147 0.14 -11.43 3.59
C ASP A 147 -0.24 -12.65 2.77
N LEU A 148 -0.42 -12.46 1.47
CA LEU A 148 -0.66 -13.55 0.53
C LEU A 148 0.68 -14.25 0.28
N GLN A 149 0.88 -15.38 0.91
CA GLN A 149 2.06 -16.19 0.65
C GLN A 149 1.92 -16.84 -0.73
N HIS A 150 2.83 -16.49 -1.64
CA HIS A 150 3.02 -17.25 -2.87
C HIS A 150 4.04 -18.36 -2.57
N GLY A 151 3.57 -19.51 -2.18
CA GLY A 151 4.40 -20.70 -2.10
C GLY A 151 4.71 -21.20 -3.50
N VAL A 152 6.00 -21.31 -3.86
CA VAL A 152 6.38 -22.13 -4.99
C VAL A 152 6.26 -23.58 -4.51
N ILE A 153 5.22 -24.28 -4.99
CA ILE A 153 5.11 -25.72 -4.76
C ILE A 153 6.08 -26.37 -5.75
N TYR A 154 7.20 -26.80 -5.24
CA TYR A 154 8.07 -27.72 -5.99
C TYR A 154 7.45 -29.11 -5.88
N ASN A 155 6.94 -29.63 -6.97
CA ASN A 155 6.61 -31.05 -7.11
C ASN A 155 7.89 -31.83 -7.48
#